data_20a6bb5a31ff4b933938cf5db8c0ee87
#
_entry.id   20a6bb5a31ff4b933938cf5db8c0ee87
#
_cell.length_a   1.000
_cell.length_b   1.000
_cell.length_c   1.000
_cell.angle_alpha   90.00
_cell.angle_beta   90.00
_cell.angle_gamma   90.00
#
_symmetry.space_group_name_H-M   'P 1'
#
loop_
_entity.id
_entity.type
_entity.pdbx_description
1 polymer ?
#
loop_
_entity_poly.entity_id
_entity_poly.type
_entity_poly.pdbx_seq_one_letter_code
_entity_poly.pdbx_strand_id
1 'polypeptide(L)'
;MKVSLNWLRDYVELPHDMDLKRLAYDLTMSTVEVEDATDLGASFHDMVVGVINTIEQHPNADKLKVCKTDIGGRVEDIVCGGSNLREGMKVAVALPGAMCKWHGEGDLVEIKKSKLRGVDSYGMICGAVEIGLADLFPTKEEAHILDLSDFDAPAGTPLADALDLNDIILEIDNKSMTNRPDLWGHYGIAREIAALYDLPMVEFPHFDRNVENTSGFHVTVEDAERCPRMIGTQIENVCVKPAPYWMQVRIWKTGMRPINALVDITNYVMLATGQPSHAYDSDHIAGHIIVRRAKAGETLTLLNGKELPLSTDDLTIADDADIVGLAGVMGGAKDSICLLYTSDA
;
A
#
# COMPACT_ATOMS: atom_id res chain seq x y z
N MET A 1 10.21 -9.78 2.57
CA MET A 1 9.63 -8.45 2.96
C MET A 1 10.17 -7.40 2.01
N LYS A 2 9.31 -6.46 1.55
CA LYS A 2 9.75 -5.34 0.69
C LYS A 2 10.02 -4.11 1.54
N VAL A 3 11.15 -3.47 1.31
CA VAL A 3 11.64 -2.30 2.06
C VAL A 3 11.93 -1.16 1.09
N SER A 4 11.30 -0.01 1.32
CA SER A 4 11.49 1.21 0.54
C SER A 4 12.73 1.95 1.03
N LEU A 5 13.66 2.26 0.13
CA LEU A 5 14.85 3.03 0.46
C LEU A 5 14.51 4.47 0.86
N ASN A 6 13.50 5.07 0.21
CA ASN A 6 13.04 6.40 0.58
C ASN A 6 12.41 6.41 1.98
N TRP A 7 11.72 5.34 2.37
CA TRP A 7 11.17 5.25 3.72
C TRP A 7 12.26 5.03 4.78
N LEU A 8 13.33 4.29 4.45
CA LEU A 8 14.48 4.16 5.35
C LEU A 8 15.14 5.50 5.66
N ARG A 9 15.14 6.45 4.71
CA ARG A 9 15.68 7.81 4.91
C ARG A 9 14.93 8.64 5.95
N ASP A 10 13.72 8.27 6.31
CA ASP A 10 13.02 8.88 7.44
C ASP A 10 13.69 8.56 8.79
N TYR A 11 14.52 7.50 8.85
CA TYR A 11 15.11 6.98 10.09
C TYR A 11 16.63 6.98 10.12
N VAL A 12 17.30 7.03 8.98
CA VAL A 12 18.77 7.06 8.88
C VAL A 12 19.21 7.99 7.75
N GLU A 13 20.27 8.73 7.96
CA GLU A 13 20.83 9.66 6.98
C GLU A 13 21.57 8.92 5.85
N LEU A 14 20.82 8.23 4.99
CA LEU A 14 21.37 7.51 3.84
C LEU A 14 21.84 8.48 2.74
N PRO A 15 23.08 8.36 2.25
CA PRO A 15 23.56 9.10 1.09
C PRO A 15 22.68 8.85 -0.13
N HIS A 16 22.46 9.89 -0.94
CA HIS A 16 21.67 9.76 -2.17
C HIS A 16 22.38 8.92 -3.25
N ASP A 17 23.70 8.88 -3.22
CA ASP A 17 24.59 8.16 -4.15
C ASP A 17 25.06 6.80 -3.58
N MET A 18 24.32 6.23 -2.59
CA MET A 18 24.60 4.93 -2.03
C MET A 18 24.69 3.86 -3.13
N ASP A 19 25.79 3.10 -3.13
CA ASP A 19 25.92 1.93 -4.01
C ASP A 19 24.96 0.82 -3.54
N LEU A 20 23.88 0.65 -4.30
CA LEU A 20 22.82 -0.31 -3.97
C LEU A 20 23.30 -1.77 -3.98
N LYS A 21 24.24 -2.12 -4.88
CA LYS A 21 24.80 -3.47 -4.94
C LYS A 21 25.66 -3.75 -3.70
N ARG A 22 26.40 -2.73 -3.29
CA ARG A 22 27.21 -2.81 -2.07
C ARG A 22 26.31 -2.90 -0.84
N LEU A 23 25.27 -2.08 -0.74
CA LEU A 23 24.30 -2.13 0.35
C LEU A 23 23.63 -3.50 0.47
N ALA A 24 23.12 -4.05 -0.64
CA ALA A 24 22.49 -5.37 -0.67
C ALA A 24 23.47 -6.48 -0.25
N TYR A 25 24.71 -6.42 -0.73
CA TYR A 25 25.77 -7.35 -0.36
C TYR A 25 26.11 -7.27 1.14
N ASP A 26 26.32 -6.06 1.66
CA ASP A 26 26.72 -5.87 3.06
C ASP A 26 25.59 -6.27 4.03
N LEU A 27 24.32 -5.99 3.70
CA LEU A 27 23.17 -6.49 4.46
C LEU A 27 23.11 -8.02 4.44
N THR A 28 23.28 -8.64 3.26
CA THR A 28 23.27 -10.10 3.13
C THR A 28 24.38 -10.76 3.94
N MET A 29 25.56 -10.18 3.95
CA MET A 29 26.72 -10.75 4.67
C MET A 29 26.68 -10.52 6.18
N SER A 30 25.88 -9.58 6.66
CA SER A 30 25.92 -9.15 8.07
C SER A 30 24.63 -9.44 8.84
N THR A 31 23.46 -9.32 8.22
CA THR A 31 22.20 -9.24 8.95
C THR A 31 21.07 -10.03 8.31
N VAL A 32 20.69 -9.69 7.05
CA VAL A 32 19.52 -10.26 6.35
C VAL A 32 19.83 -10.48 4.88
N GLU A 33 19.32 -11.56 4.30
CA GLU A 33 19.48 -11.85 2.88
C GLU A 33 18.62 -10.90 2.04
N VAL A 34 19.28 -10.12 1.16
CA VAL A 34 18.63 -9.28 0.15
C VAL A 34 18.59 -10.07 -1.15
N GLU A 35 17.39 -10.48 -1.55
CA GLU A 35 17.16 -11.29 -2.76
C GLU A 35 17.16 -10.42 -4.02
N ASP A 36 16.62 -9.20 -3.94
CA ASP A 36 16.55 -8.26 -5.07
C ASP A 36 16.57 -6.80 -4.61
N ALA A 37 16.95 -5.91 -5.54
CA ALA A 37 16.94 -4.46 -5.39
C ALA A 37 16.40 -3.82 -6.68
N THR A 38 15.12 -3.55 -6.71
CA THR A 38 14.39 -3.08 -7.88
C THR A 38 14.29 -1.56 -7.90
N ASP A 39 14.67 -0.91 -9.02
CA ASP A 39 14.31 0.49 -9.31
C ASP A 39 12.84 0.55 -9.78
N LEU A 40 11.97 0.97 -8.87
CA LEU A 40 10.54 1.05 -9.13
C LEU A 40 10.23 2.11 -10.21
N GLY A 41 10.92 3.26 -10.18
CA GLY A 41 10.74 4.35 -11.13
C GLY A 41 11.02 3.93 -12.56
N ALA A 42 11.97 3.03 -12.78
CA ALA A 42 12.31 2.51 -14.10
C ALA A 42 11.14 1.79 -14.80
N SER A 43 10.20 1.23 -14.03
CA SER A 43 9.00 0.58 -14.59
C SER A 43 8.04 1.56 -15.27
N PHE A 44 8.19 2.86 -15.00
CA PHE A 44 7.37 3.94 -15.56
C PHE A 44 8.13 4.79 -16.59
N HIS A 45 9.23 4.27 -17.12
CA HIS A 45 9.98 4.94 -18.18
C HIS A 45 9.09 5.24 -19.38
N ASP A 46 9.24 6.43 -19.99
CA ASP A 46 8.43 6.92 -21.10
C ASP A 46 6.91 7.02 -20.78
N MET A 47 6.55 7.14 -19.49
CA MET A 47 5.20 7.47 -19.06
C MET A 47 5.15 8.87 -18.47
N VAL A 48 4.15 9.66 -18.91
CA VAL A 48 3.97 11.05 -18.47
C VAL A 48 2.52 11.36 -18.10
N VAL A 49 2.34 12.43 -17.36
CA VAL A 49 1.00 13.04 -17.20
C VAL A 49 0.63 13.74 -18.51
N GLY A 50 -0.52 13.40 -19.06
CA GLY A 50 -1.12 14.10 -20.18
C GLY A 50 -2.36 14.87 -19.76
N VAL A 51 -2.74 15.90 -20.52
CA VAL A 51 -4.02 16.63 -20.37
C VAL A 51 -4.82 16.51 -21.65
N ILE A 52 -6.03 15.98 -21.56
CA ILE A 52 -6.92 15.83 -22.70
C ILE A 52 -7.52 17.20 -23.04
N ASN A 53 -7.11 17.79 -24.16
CA ASN A 53 -7.61 19.10 -24.61
C ASN A 53 -8.98 19.00 -25.27
N THR A 54 -9.14 18.05 -26.23
CA THR A 54 -10.41 17.81 -26.94
C THR A 54 -10.59 16.33 -27.21
N ILE A 55 -11.86 15.94 -27.35
CA ILE A 55 -12.27 14.56 -27.63
C ILE A 55 -13.14 14.55 -28.87
N GLU A 56 -12.74 13.81 -29.91
CA GLU A 56 -13.49 13.62 -31.13
C GLU A 56 -13.93 12.15 -31.28
N GLN A 57 -15.10 11.92 -31.90
CA GLN A 57 -15.52 10.55 -32.21
C GLN A 57 -14.61 9.93 -33.27
N HIS A 58 -14.17 8.70 -33.07
CA HIS A 58 -13.36 8.00 -34.04
C HIS A 58 -14.18 7.72 -35.33
N PRO A 59 -13.66 8.05 -36.54
CA PRO A 59 -14.44 7.97 -37.78
C PRO A 59 -14.87 6.56 -38.19
N ASN A 60 -14.11 5.53 -37.74
CA ASN A 60 -14.32 4.14 -38.16
C ASN A 60 -14.56 3.20 -36.97
N ALA A 61 -14.92 3.72 -35.77
CA ALA A 61 -15.18 2.87 -34.59
C ALA A 61 -16.07 3.56 -33.57
N ASP A 62 -17.19 2.95 -33.23
CA ASP A 62 -18.20 3.53 -32.33
C ASP A 62 -17.73 3.65 -30.86
N LYS A 63 -16.86 2.70 -30.42
CA LYS A 63 -16.35 2.66 -29.03
C LYS A 63 -15.04 3.42 -28.83
N LEU A 64 -14.40 3.90 -29.90
CA LEU A 64 -13.14 4.61 -29.80
C LEU A 64 -13.33 6.11 -29.95
N LYS A 65 -12.46 6.87 -29.29
CA LYS A 65 -12.38 8.32 -29.37
C LYS A 65 -10.96 8.71 -29.77
N VAL A 66 -10.81 9.85 -30.42
CA VAL A 66 -9.52 10.48 -30.71
C VAL A 66 -9.34 11.61 -29.72
N CYS A 67 -8.37 11.48 -28.83
CA CYS A 67 -8.08 12.46 -27.79
C CYS A 67 -6.88 13.30 -28.22
N LYS A 68 -7.05 14.62 -28.38
CA LYS A 68 -5.94 15.54 -28.53
C LYS A 68 -5.37 15.81 -27.14
N THR A 69 -4.23 15.21 -26.86
CA THR A 69 -3.65 15.17 -25.52
C THR A 69 -2.35 15.97 -25.47
N ASP A 70 -2.29 16.97 -24.62
CA ASP A 70 -1.04 17.66 -24.30
C ASP A 70 -0.18 16.74 -23.41
N ILE A 71 1.02 16.45 -23.89
CA ILE A 71 2.00 15.59 -23.21
C ILE A 71 3.25 16.36 -22.75
N GLY A 72 3.12 17.68 -22.61
CA GLY A 72 4.21 18.56 -22.25
C GLY A 72 4.98 19.08 -23.46
N GLY A 73 4.67 20.31 -23.85
CA GLY A 73 5.32 20.99 -24.96
C GLY A 73 4.82 20.61 -26.36
N ARG A 74 3.93 19.61 -26.48
CA ARG A 74 3.27 19.22 -27.74
C ARG A 74 1.93 18.52 -27.47
N VAL A 75 1.04 18.63 -28.45
CA VAL A 75 -0.26 17.95 -28.44
C VAL A 75 -0.23 16.82 -29.45
N GLU A 76 -0.61 15.63 -29.04
CA GLU A 76 -0.63 14.43 -29.87
C GLU A 76 -2.03 13.83 -29.95
N ASP A 77 -2.36 13.22 -31.09
CA ASP A 77 -3.57 12.45 -31.23
C ASP A 77 -3.37 11.05 -30.65
N ILE A 78 -4.20 10.69 -29.67
CA ILE A 78 -4.18 9.36 -29.03
C ILE A 78 -5.57 8.76 -29.13
N VAL A 79 -5.66 7.58 -29.74
CA VAL A 79 -6.91 6.81 -29.83
C VAL A 79 -7.13 6.04 -28.54
N CYS A 80 -8.27 6.24 -27.90
CA CYS A 80 -8.60 5.63 -26.61
C CYS A 80 -10.05 5.10 -26.61
N GLY A 81 -10.24 3.96 -25.93
CA GLY A 81 -11.54 3.33 -25.69
C GLY A 81 -12.08 3.54 -24.28
N GLY A 82 -11.50 4.46 -23.51
CA GLY A 82 -11.86 4.69 -22.11
C GLY A 82 -13.30 5.13 -21.90
N SER A 83 -13.92 4.63 -20.83
CA SER A 83 -15.32 4.90 -20.47
C SER A 83 -15.52 6.28 -19.83
N ASN A 84 -14.53 6.77 -19.07
CA ASN A 84 -14.60 7.98 -18.24
C ASN A 84 -13.91 9.22 -18.85
N LEU A 85 -13.58 9.20 -20.15
CA LEU A 85 -12.85 10.28 -20.80
C LEU A 85 -13.63 11.59 -20.79
N ARG A 86 -12.99 12.70 -20.40
CA ARG A 86 -13.50 14.07 -20.46
C ARG A 86 -12.42 15.07 -20.82
N GLU A 87 -12.80 16.17 -21.44
CA GLU A 87 -11.90 17.28 -21.74
C GLU A 87 -11.42 17.93 -20.43
N GLY A 88 -10.14 18.31 -20.40
CA GLY A 88 -9.46 18.82 -19.20
C GLY A 88 -9.00 17.76 -18.22
N MET A 89 -9.29 16.48 -18.46
CA MET A 89 -8.84 15.37 -17.60
C MET A 89 -7.33 15.18 -17.69
N LYS A 90 -6.66 15.08 -16.53
CA LYS A 90 -5.28 14.61 -16.45
C LYS A 90 -5.26 13.09 -16.45
N VAL A 91 -4.40 12.51 -17.26
CA VAL A 91 -4.33 11.06 -17.50
C VAL A 91 -2.88 10.56 -17.51
N ALA A 92 -2.68 9.28 -17.25
CA ALA A 92 -1.40 8.63 -17.49
C ALA A 92 -1.28 8.30 -18.98
N VAL A 93 -0.20 8.77 -19.61
CA VAL A 93 0.11 8.53 -21.03
C VAL A 93 1.38 7.72 -21.12
N ALA A 94 1.29 6.52 -21.70
CA ALA A 94 2.44 5.74 -22.14
C ALA A 94 2.86 6.21 -23.54
N LEU A 95 4.05 6.78 -23.65
CA LEU A 95 4.68 7.22 -24.89
C LEU A 95 5.27 6.00 -25.64
N PRO A 96 5.62 6.14 -26.93
CA PRO A 96 6.38 5.11 -27.63
C PRO A 96 7.70 4.80 -26.93
N GLY A 97 7.92 3.52 -26.61
CA GLY A 97 9.01 3.00 -25.78
C GLY A 97 8.56 2.51 -24.40
N ALA A 98 7.46 3.02 -23.87
CA ALA A 98 6.91 2.57 -22.59
C ALA A 98 6.46 1.11 -22.65
N MET A 99 6.55 0.40 -21.52
CA MET A 99 6.16 -0.99 -21.38
C MET A 99 4.85 -1.09 -20.58
N CYS A 100 3.78 -1.64 -21.17
CA CYS A 100 2.48 -1.79 -20.54
C CYS A 100 1.99 -3.24 -20.62
N LYS A 101 1.07 -3.63 -19.73
CA LYS A 101 0.33 -4.89 -19.84
C LYS A 101 -0.99 -4.65 -20.56
N TRP A 102 -1.25 -5.39 -21.62
CA TRP A 102 -2.52 -5.26 -22.34
C TRP A 102 -3.69 -5.70 -21.45
N HIS A 103 -4.61 -4.80 -21.17
CA HIS A 103 -5.70 -5.01 -20.19
C HIS A 103 -5.24 -5.49 -18.79
N GLY A 104 -3.99 -5.22 -18.42
CA GLY A 104 -3.44 -5.62 -17.12
C GLY A 104 -3.00 -7.09 -17.03
N GLU A 105 -3.07 -7.85 -18.11
CA GLU A 105 -2.76 -9.29 -18.15
C GLU A 105 -1.61 -9.60 -19.13
N GLY A 106 -0.99 -10.77 -18.97
CA GLY A 106 0.06 -11.26 -19.85
C GLY A 106 1.40 -10.56 -19.70
N ASP A 107 2.23 -10.67 -20.74
CA ASP A 107 3.57 -10.08 -20.78
C ASP A 107 3.53 -8.57 -21.04
N LEU A 108 4.61 -7.89 -20.68
CA LEU A 108 4.79 -6.48 -20.99
C LEU A 108 4.94 -6.28 -22.52
N VAL A 109 4.21 -5.33 -23.06
CA VAL A 109 4.21 -4.96 -24.48
C VAL A 109 4.74 -3.54 -24.63
N GLU A 110 5.69 -3.36 -25.54
CA GLU A 110 6.21 -2.04 -25.89
C GLU A 110 5.17 -1.23 -26.65
N ILE A 111 4.85 -0.04 -26.15
CA ILE A 111 3.97 0.91 -26.82
C ILE A 111 4.70 1.53 -28.01
N LYS A 112 4.02 1.55 -29.16
CA LYS A 112 4.56 2.10 -30.42
C LYS A 112 3.55 3.07 -31.02
N LYS A 113 4.05 4.03 -31.78
CA LYS A 113 3.17 4.79 -32.69
C LYS A 113 2.47 3.80 -33.61
N SER A 114 1.17 3.82 -33.63
CA SER A 114 0.36 2.84 -34.34
C SER A 114 -0.78 3.51 -35.12
N LYS A 115 -1.34 2.80 -36.09
CA LYS A 115 -2.52 3.22 -36.81
C LYS A 115 -3.70 2.34 -36.43
N LEU A 116 -4.63 2.90 -35.65
CA LEU A 116 -5.81 2.19 -35.17
C LEU A 116 -6.99 2.49 -36.07
N ARG A 117 -7.49 1.49 -36.78
CA ARG A 117 -8.61 1.60 -37.73
C ARG A 117 -8.54 2.83 -38.67
N GLY A 118 -7.32 3.19 -39.11
CA GLY A 118 -7.08 4.29 -40.05
C GLY A 118 -6.69 5.61 -39.43
N VAL A 119 -6.74 5.77 -38.11
CA VAL A 119 -6.30 6.98 -37.36
C VAL A 119 -4.94 6.72 -36.70
N ASP A 120 -4.03 7.63 -36.84
CA ASP A 120 -2.72 7.56 -36.18
C ASP A 120 -2.89 7.82 -34.67
N SER A 121 -2.20 7.03 -33.83
CA SER A 121 -2.17 7.18 -32.38
C SER A 121 -0.73 7.25 -31.90
N TYR A 122 -0.41 8.30 -31.16
CA TYR A 122 0.93 8.52 -30.60
C TYR A 122 0.95 8.13 -29.13
N GLY A 123 1.09 6.85 -28.83
CA GLY A 123 1.07 6.33 -27.48
C GLY A 123 -0.29 5.78 -27.06
N MET A 124 -0.47 5.61 -25.75
CA MET A 124 -1.65 5.05 -25.12
C MET A 124 -2.05 5.84 -23.87
N ILE A 125 -3.31 6.20 -23.74
CA ILE A 125 -3.88 6.67 -22.47
C ILE A 125 -4.23 5.43 -21.65
N CYS A 126 -3.70 5.33 -20.44
CA CYS A 126 -3.67 4.08 -19.66
C CYS A 126 -4.72 4.06 -18.54
N GLY A 127 -5.30 2.88 -18.33
CA GLY A 127 -5.92 2.52 -17.07
C GLY A 127 -4.86 2.08 -16.03
N ALA A 128 -5.23 2.10 -14.76
CA ALA A 128 -4.33 1.70 -13.68
C ALA A 128 -3.83 0.25 -13.81
N VAL A 129 -4.67 -0.65 -14.31
CA VAL A 129 -4.34 -2.07 -14.51
C VAL A 129 -3.22 -2.27 -15.53
N GLU A 130 -3.16 -1.45 -16.57
CA GLU A 130 -2.21 -1.59 -17.69
C GLU A 130 -0.79 -1.19 -17.32
N ILE A 131 -0.64 -0.36 -16.28
CA ILE A 131 0.63 0.16 -15.77
C ILE A 131 0.99 -0.36 -14.37
N GLY A 132 0.27 -1.40 -13.88
CA GLY A 132 0.58 -2.06 -12.60
C GLY A 132 0.15 -1.30 -11.35
N LEU A 133 -0.73 -0.30 -11.48
CA LEU A 133 -1.20 0.54 -10.37
C LEU A 133 -2.62 0.18 -9.88
N ALA A 134 -3.17 -0.98 -10.26
CA ALA A 134 -4.54 -1.37 -9.93
C ALA A 134 -4.82 -1.43 -8.42
N ASP A 135 -3.85 -1.84 -7.60
CA ASP A 135 -4.01 -1.89 -6.15
C ASP A 135 -3.98 -0.51 -5.49
N LEU A 136 -3.28 0.46 -6.11
CA LEU A 136 -3.22 1.84 -5.64
C LEU A 136 -4.42 2.66 -6.11
N PHE A 137 -4.94 2.36 -7.32
CA PHE A 137 -6.10 3.02 -7.93
C PHE A 137 -7.14 1.97 -8.35
N PRO A 138 -7.83 1.34 -7.39
CA PRO A 138 -8.80 0.29 -7.69
C PRO A 138 -10.02 0.85 -8.41
N THR A 139 -10.48 0.14 -9.45
CA THR A 139 -11.73 0.42 -10.15
C THR A 139 -12.47 -0.89 -10.43
N LYS A 140 -13.81 -0.81 -10.44
CA LYS A 140 -14.70 -1.93 -10.84
C LYS A 140 -15.18 -1.81 -12.28
N GLU A 141 -14.91 -0.68 -12.92
CA GLU A 141 -15.39 -0.39 -14.28
C GLU A 141 -14.38 -0.90 -15.32
N GLU A 142 -14.90 -1.59 -16.34
CA GLU A 142 -14.09 -1.95 -17.50
C GLU A 142 -13.67 -0.72 -18.29
N ALA A 143 -12.47 -0.74 -18.87
CA ALA A 143 -11.91 0.33 -19.68
C ALA A 143 -11.84 1.70 -18.95
N HIS A 144 -11.75 1.70 -17.63
CA HIS A 144 -11.60 2.92 -16.83
C HIS A 144 -10.18 3.46 -16.92
N ILE A 145 -10.05 4.70 -17.39
CA ILE A 145 -8.76 5.40 -17.48
C ILE A 145 -8.37 5.96 -16.12
N LEU A 146 -7.09 5.89 -15.78
CA LEU A 146 -6.56 6.48 -14.56
C LEU A 146 -6.70 8.01 -14.60
N ASP A 147 -7.54 8.53 -13.71
CA ASP A 147 -7.78 9.97 -13.56
C ASP A 147 -6.78 10.57 -12.56
N LEU A 148 -5.93 11.44 -13.07
CA LEU A 148 -4.90 12.16 -12.30
C LEU A 148 -5.28 13.63 -12.05
N SER A 149 -6.53 14.02 -12.23
CA SER A 149 -6.95 15.43 -12.14
C SER A 149 -6.74 16.04 -10.77
N ASP A 150 -6.73 15.23 -9.70
CA ASP A 150 -6.49 15.66 -8.33
C ASP A 150 -4.98 15.84 -8.00
N PHE A 151 -4.09 15.44 -8.90
CA PHE A 151 -2.64 15.60 -8.71
C PHE A 151 -2.18 16.95 -9.26
N ASP A 152 -1.34 17.65 -8.47
CA ASP A 152 -0.72 18.91 -8.90
C ASP A 152 0.52 18.62 -9.77
N ALA A 153 0.27 18.09 -10.97
CA ALA A 153 1.29 17.77 -11.95
C ALA A 153 0.89 18.34 -13.32
N PRO A 154 1.71 19.18 -13.96
CA PRO A 154 1.47 19.69 -15.30
C PRO A 154 1.66 18.59 -16.35
N ALA A 155 1.11 18.82 -17.56
CA ALA A 155 1.35 17.95 -18.71
C ALA A 155 2.87 17.79 -18.97
N GLY A 156 3.29 16.57 -19.29
CA GLY A 156 4.69 16.20 -19.51
C GLY A 156 5.49 15.85 -18.26
N THR A 157 4.94 16.02 -17.06
CA THR A 157 5.59 15.53 -15.84
C THR A 157 5.77 14.01 -15.92
N PRO A 158 6.98 13.46 -15.68
CA PRO A 158 7.17 12.03 -15.61
C PRO A 158 6.18 11.40 -14.61
N LEU A 159 5.55 10.29 -14.99
CA LEU A 159 4.52 9.67 -14.16
C LEU A 159 5.04 9.24 -12.79
N ALA A 160 6.28 8.74 -12.75
CA ALA A 160 6.94 8.35 -11.51
C ALA A 160 7.14 9.53 -10.56
N ASP A 161 7.43 10.74 -11.07
CA ASP A 161 7.56 11.96 -10.27
C ASP A 161 6.17 12.41 -9.75
N ALA A 162 5.18 12.42 -10.66
CA ALA A 162 3.83 12.87 -10.33
C ALA A 162 3.16 12.04 -9.23
N LEU A 163 3.49 10.73 -9.18
CA LEU A 163 2.90 9.75 -8.26
C LEU A 163 3.85 9.30 -7.13
N ASP A 164 4.98 9.99 -6.94
CA ASP A 164 5.99 9.60 -5.93
C ASP A 164 6.42 8.13 -6.04
N LEU A 165 6.67 7.63 -7.27
CA LEU A 165 7.05 6.24 -7.51
C LEU A 165 8.56 6.03 -7.70
N ASN A 166 9.36 7.10 -7.70
CA ASN A 166 10.82 7.00 -7.74
C ASN A 166 11.36 6.48 -6.42
N ASP A 167 11.69 5.21 -6.38
CA ASP A 167 12.16 4.53 -5.19
C ASP A 167 12.95 3.27 -5.54
N ILE A 168 13.82 2.85 -4.65
CA ILE A 168 14.44 1.53 -4.71
C ILE A 168 13.78 0.64 -3.67
N ILE A 169 13.31 -0.51 -4.12
CA ILE A 169 12.68 -1.51 -3.26
C ILE A 169 13.63 -2.68 -3.07
N LEU A 170 14.05 -2.88 -1.82
CA LEU A 170 14.83 -4.05 -1.42
C LEU A 170 13.86 -5.19 -1.09
N GLU A 171 14.07 -6.37 -1.68
CA GLU A 171 13.34 -7.58 -1.30
C GLU A 171 14.21 -8.41 -0.36
N ILE A 172 13.74 -8.55 0.89
CA ILE A 172 14.46 -9.25 1.96
C ILE A 172 13.81 -10.61 2.21
N ASP A 173 14.62 -11.69 2.25
CA ASP A 173 14.13 -13.02 2.61
C ASP A 173 13.67 -13.06 4.08
N ASN A 174 12.40 -13.36 4.26
CA ASN A 174 11.77 -13.42 5.57
C ASN A 174 12.38 -14.49 6.49
N LYS A 175 12.94 -15.55 5.94
CA LYS A 175 13.55 -16.63 6.74
C LYS A 175 14.82 -16.18 7.46
N SER A 176 15.53 -15.22 6.88
CA SER A 176 16.79 -14.70 7.45
C SER A 176 16.59 -13.85 8.71
N MET A 177 15.36 -13.41 9.01
CA MET A 177 15.06 -12.51 10.13
C MET A 177 14.03 -13.05 11.14
N THR A 178 13.78 -14.37 11.14
CA THR A 178 12.80 -15.01 12.03
C THR A 178 13.12 -14.85 13.52
N ASN A 179 14.39 -14.69 13.89
CA ASN A 179 14.86 -14.45 15.24
C ASN A 179 15.03 -12.96 15.59
N ARG A 180 14.73 -12.06 14.66
CA ARG A 180 14.91 -10.61 14.77
C ARG A 180 13.58 -9.89 14.50
N PRO A 181 12.66 -9.85 15.47
CA PRO A 181 11.34 -9.22 15.29
C PRO A 181 11.44 -7.71 14.98
N ASP A 182 12.51 -7.06 15.40
CA ASP A 182 12.80 -5.66 15.10
C ASP A 182 13.04 -5.38 13.61
N LEU A 183 13.50 -6.38 12.83
CA LEU A 183 13.78 -6.23 11.39
C LEU A 183 12.52 -6.34 10.51
N TRP A 184 11.35 -6.65 11.08
CA TRP A 184 10.09 -6.69 10.34
C TRP A 184 9.51 -5.30 10.05
N GLY A 185 10.27 -4.24 10.32
CA GLY A 185 9.91 -2.85 10.03
C GLY A 185 11.11 -2.04 9.52
N HIS A 186 10.80 -0.96 8.81
CA HIS A 186 11.81 -0.06 8.23
C HIS A 186 12.75 0.51 9.27
N TYR A 187 12.25 0.85 10.47
CA TYR A 187 13.08 1.39 11.54
C TYR A 187 14.18 0.41 11.99
N GLY A 188 13.86 -0.88 12.13
CA GLY A 188 14.86 -1.90 12.50
C GLY A 188 15.91 -2.09 11.41
N ILE A 189 15.52 -2.15 10.15
CA ILE A 189 16.44 -2.22 9.00
C ILE A 189 17.31 -0.95 8.94
N ALA A 190 16.73 0.23 9.16
CA ALA A 190 17.50 1.48 9.20
C ALA A 190 18.56 1.48 10.30
N ARG A 191 18.28 0.91 11.48
CA ARG A 191 19.26 0.73 12.57
C ARG A 191 20.42 -0.18 12.17
N GLU A 192 20.16 -1.28 11.47
CA GLU A 192 21.20 -2.16 10.96
C GLU A 192 22.09 -1.43 9.95
N ILE A 193 21.48 -0.71 9.01
CA ILE A 193 22.24 0.08 8.03
C ILE A 193 23.07 1.16 8.73
N ALA A 194 22.49 1.86 9.70
CA ALA A 194 23.20 2.86 10.50
C ALA A 194 24.42 2.26 11.19
N ALA A 195 24.29 1.06 11.77
CA ALA A 195 25.39 0.37 12.43
C ALA A 195 26.47 -0.12 11.46
N LEU A 196 26.07 -0.61 10.26
CA LEU A 196 27.02 -1.11 9.24
C LEU A 196 27.87 0.00 8.63
N TYR A 197 27.31 1.20 8.48
CA TYR A 197 27.96 2.31 7.76
C TYR A 197 28.36 3.48 8.68
N ASP A 198 28.17 3.35 9.99
CA ASP A 198 28.40 4.40 10.99
C ASP A 198 27.66 5.71 10.63
N LEU A 199 26.37 5.56 10.26
CA LEU A 199 25.51 6.67 9.88
C LEU A 199 24.67 7.16 11.05
N PRO A 200 24.38 8.47 11.12
CA PRO A 200 23.50 8.99 12.15
C PRO A 200 22.06 8.52 11.95
N MET A 201 21.42 8.15 13.05
CA MET A 201 19.97 7.89 13.08
C MET A 201 19.19 9.19 13.24
N VAL A 202 18.06 9.28 12.54
CA VAL A 202 17.05 10.31 12.80
C VAL A 202 16.27 9.92 14.05
N GLU A 203 16.01 10.89 14.92
CA GLU A 203 15.24 10.64 16.15
C GLU A 203 13.85 10.11 15.80
N PHE A 204 13.49 8.96 16.39
CA PHE A 204 12.15 8.40 16.17
C PHE A 204 11.10 9.32 16.78
N PRO A 205 10.07 9.73 16.01
CA PRO A 205 9.06 10.63 16.53
C PRO A 205 8.31 9.99 17.70
N HIS A 206 8.30 10.68 18.83
CA HIS A 206 7.54 10.28 20.00
C HIS A 206 6.62 11.44 20.44
N PHE A 207 5.52 11.07 21.04
CA PHE A 207 4.55 12.03 21.54
C PHE A 207 4.26 11.71 23.00
N ASP A 208 4.55 12.65 23.88
CA ASP A 208 4.08 12.59 25.25
C ASP A 208 2.58 12.86 25.28
N ARG A 209 1.80 11.80 25.38
CA ARG A 209 0.35 11.90 25.59
C ARG A 209 0.03 11.52 27.01
N ASN A 210 -0.39 12.49 27.81
CA ASN A 210 -1.16 12.23 29.03
C ASN A 210 -2.57 11.85 28.59
N VAL A 211 -2.79 10.57 28.33
CA VAL A 211 -4.13 10.05 28.04
C VAL A 211 -4.76 9.64 29.36
N GLU A 212 -5.72 10.43 29.83
CA GLU A 212 -6.56 10.04 30.95
C GLU A 212 -7.62 9.06 30.46
N ASN A 213 -7.81 7.96 31.18
CA ASN A 213 -8.90 7.04 30.89
C ASN A 213 -10.22 7.63 31.41
N THR A 214 -10.91 8.39 30.55
CA THR A 214 -12.19 9.02 30.86
C THR A 214 -13.40 8.20 30.39
N SER A 215 -13.20 7.20 29.53
CA SER A 215 -14.29 6.41 28.92
C SER A 215 -14.73 5.20 29.76
N GLY A 216 -13.94 4.82 30.77
CA GLY A 216 -14.15 3.56 31.50
C GLY A 216 -13.71 2.31 30.73
N PHE A 217 -13.18 2.46 29.50
CA PHE A 217 -12.62 1.35 28.74
C PHE A 217 -11.40 0.76 29.46
N HIS A 218 -11.34 -0.57 29.55
CA HIS A 218 -10.20 -1.25 30.15
C HIS A 218 -9.88 -2.55 29.42
N VAL A 219 -8.66 -3.03 29.66
CA VAL A 219 -8.15 -4.30 29.16
C VAL A 219 -7.78 -5.17 30.33
N THR A 220 -8.24 -6.41 30.34
CA THR A 220 -7.87 -7.42 31.33
C THR A 220 -6.96 -8.46 30.67
N VAL A 221 -5.87 -8.82 31.35
CA VAL A 221 -4.99 -9.92 30.94
C VAL A 221 -5.09 -11.03 31.96
N GLU A 222 -5.73 -12.16 31.60
CA GLU A 222 -5.89 -13.33 32.46
C GLU A 222 -4.67 -14.27 32.42
N ASP A 223 -3.96 -14.33 31.28
CA ASP A 223 -2.74 -15.15 31.12
C ASP A 223 -1.50 -14.24 30.97
N ALA A 224 -1.02 -13.73 32.10
CA ALA A 224 0.13 -12.82 32.14
C ALA A 224 1.48 -13.50 31.76
N GLU A 225 1.54 -14.83 31.79
CA GLU A 225 2.72 -15.58 31.35
C GLU A 225 2.88 -15.49 29.82
N ARG A 226 1.77 -15.65 29.06
CA ARG A 226 1.78 -15.61 27.59
C ARG A 226 1.59 -14.21 27.02
N CYS A 227 0.91 -13.33 27.73
CA CYS A 227 0.73 -11.94 27.39
C CYS A 227 1.11 -11.05 28.59
N PRO A 228 2.38 -10.69 28.74
CA PRO A 228 2.82 -9.89 29.89
C PRO A 228 2.26 -8.46 29.86
N ARG A 229 1.82 -7.98 28.69
CA ARG A 229 1.27 -6.62 28.53
C ARG A 229 0.37 -6.52 27.31
N MET A 230 -0.80 -5.93 27.48
CA MET A 230 -1.70 -5.49 26.40
C MET A 230 -2.08 -4.02 26.61
N ILE A 231 -2.04 -3.22 25.55
CA ILE A 231 -2.47 -1.83 25.58
C ILE A 231 -3.66 -1.68 24.64
N GLY A 232 -4.74 -1.13 25.13
CA GLY A 232 -5.90 -0.71 24.36
C GLY A 232 -6.08 0.80 24.44
N THR A 233 -6.47 1.42 23.35
CA THR A 233 -6.80 2.86 23.27
C THR A 233 -8.12 3.01 22.56
N GLN A 234 -9.09 3.67 23.18
CA GLN A 234 -10.33 4.06 22.54
C GLN A 234 -10.15 5.40 21.82
N ILE A 235 -10.61 5.46 20.57
CA ILE A 235 -10.55 6.65 19.73
C ILE A 235 -11.97 6.94 19.27
N GLU A 236 -12.42 8.18 19.51
CA GLU A 236 -13.76 8.64 19.15
C GLU A 236 -13.74 9.52 17.89
N ASN A 237 -14.93 9.74 17.31
CA ASN A 237 -15.14 10.58 16.12
C ASN A 237 -14.31 10.13 14.90
N VAL A 238 -14.22 8.82 14.73
CA VAL A 238 -13.50 8.20 13.60
C VAL A 238 -14.40 8.18 12.38
N CYS A 239 -13.84 8.52 11.21
CA CYS A 239 -14.52 8.43 9.92
C CYS A 239 -13.75 7.49 9.01
N VAL A 240 -14.46 6.51 8.44
CA VAL A 240 -13.88 5.60 7.44
C VAL A 240 -13.74 6.35 6.12
N LYS A 241 -12.52 6.56 5.68
CA LYS A 241 -12.16 7.23 4.42
C LYS A 241 -10.83 6.66 3.90
N PRO A 242 -10.48 6.89 2.63
CA PRO A 242 -9.13 6.56 2.13
C PRO A 242 -8.06 7.24 2.99
N ALA A 243 -6.94 6.57 3.19
CA ALA A 243 -5.76 7.16 3.80
C ALA A 243 -5.22 8.32 2.93
N PRO A 244 -4.42 9.26 3.47
CA PRO A 244 -3.71 10.22 2.65
C PRO A 244 -2.85 9.51 1.58
N TYR A 245 -2.74 10.10 0.38
CA TYR A 245 -2.05 9.47 -0.75
C TYR A 245 -0.62 9.03 -0.41
N TRP A 246 0.15 9.87 0.30
CA TRP A 246 1.50 9.54 0.72
C TRP A 246 1.61 8.25 1.55
N MET A 247 0.59 7.96 2.36
CA MET A 247 0.54 6.72 3.15
C MET A 247 0.16 5.54 2.25
N GLN A 248 -0.82 5.73 1.37
CA GLN A 248 -1.23 4.68 0.42
C GLN A 248 -0.07 4.24 -0.46
N VAL A 249 0.68 5.18 -1.05
CA VAL A 249 1.81 4.85 -1.94
C VAL A 249 2.95 4.17 -1.18
N ARG A 250 3.23 4.55 0.07
CA ARG A 250 4.23 3.86 0.91
C ARG A 250 3.85 2.42 1.20
N ILE A 251 2.60 2.18 1.58
CA ILE A 251 2.06 0.83 1.81
C ILE A 251 2.13 0.00 0.53
N TRP A 252 1.70 0.58 -0.59
CA TRP A 252 1.72 -0.10 -1.89
C TRP A 252 3.14 -0.47 -2.33
N LYS A 253 4.13 0.41 -2.17
CA LYS A 253 5.55 0.14 -2.45
C LYS A 253 6.10 -1.08 -1.69
N THR A 254 5.55 -1.37 -0.52
CA THR A 254 5.93 -2.56 0.28
C THR A 254 5.17 -3.83 -0.09
N GLY A 255 4.32 -3.77 -1.13
CA GLY A 255 3.57 -4.92 -1.63
C GLY A 255 2.26 -5.17 -0.89
N MET A 256 1.79 -4.24 -0.06
CA MET A 256 0.48 -4.31 0.57
C MET A 256 -0.52 -3.40 -0.15
N ARG A 257 -1.76 -3.85 -0.25
CA ARG A 257 -2.84 -3.05 -0.85
C ARG A 257 -3.39 -2.06 0.18
N PRO A 258 -3.48 -0.75 -0.12
CA PRO A 258 -4.23 0.20 0.69
C PRO A 258 -5.72 -0.14 0.72
N ILE A 259 -6.38 0.05 1.85
CA ILE A 259 -7.80 -0.31 2.06
C ILE A 259 -8.59 0.91 2.50
N ASN A 260 -8.33 1.41 3.70
CA ASN A 260 -8.91 2.61 4.28
C ASN A 260 -7.99 3.15 5.37
N ALA A 261 -8.20 4.40 5.79
CA ALA A 261 -7.30 5.07 6.74
C ALA A 261 -7.07 4.29 8.04
N LEU A 262 -8.05 3.56 8.56
CA LEU A 262 -7.93 2.84 9.83
C LEU A 262 -7.03 1.61 9.70
N VAL A 263 -7.28 0.81 8.67
CA VAL A 263 -6.45 -0.35 8.35
C VAL A 263 -5.05 0.07 7.90
N ASP A 264 -4.98 1.11 7.09
CA ASP A 264 -3.71 1.60 6.53
C ASP A 264 -2.80 2.19 7.62
N ILE A 265 -3.36 2.86 8.64
CA ILE A 265 -2.57 3.33 9.80
C ILE A 265 -1.97 2.14 10.55
N THR A 266 -2.73 1.07 10.82
CA THR A 266 -2.20 -0.11 11.51
C THR A 266 -1.12 -0.80 10.69
N ASN A 267 -1.32 -0.94 9.37
CA ASN A 267 -0.33 -1.49 8.44
C ASN A 267 0.90 -0.59 8.34
N TYR A 268 0.72 0.72 8.24
CA TYR A 268 1.82 1.67 8.20
C TYR A 268 2.71 1.59 9.45
N VAL A 269 2.10 1.57 10.64
CA VAL A 269 2.85 1.45 11.91
C VAL A 269 3.59 0.11 11.99
N MET A 270 2.94 -0.99 11.59
CA MET A 270 3.59 -2.30 11.52
C MET A 270 4.78 -2.30 10.56
N LEU A 271 4.64 -1.76 9.35
CA LEU A 271 5.72 -1.66 8.35
C LEU A 271 6.84 -0.70 8.77
N ALA A 272 6.49 0.33 9.54
CA ALA A 272 7.45 1.29 10.07
C ALA A 272 8.30 0.67 11.20
N THR A 273 7.68 -0.02 12.16
CA THR A 273 8.28 -0.36 13.46
C THR A 273 8.51 -1.87 13.67
N GLY A 274 7.88 -2.72 12.85
CA GLY A 274 7.82 -4.17 13.09
C GLY A 274 6.80 -4.57 14.17
N GLN A 275 6.04 -3.61 14.73
CA GLN A 275 5.06 -3.87 15.78
C GLN A 275 3.64 -3.86 15.19
N PRO A 276 3.00 -5.03 15.05
CA PRO A 276 1.61 -5.08 14.58
C PRO A 276 0.64 -4.53 15.63
N SER A 277 -0.41 -3.88 15.15
CA SER A 277 -1.55 -3.47 15.95
C SER A 277 -2.85 -3.90 15.26
N HIS A 278 -3.95 -3.91 16.01
CA HIS A 278 -5.27 -4.25 15.47
C HIS A 278 -6.29 -3.21 15.91
N ALA A 279 -7.23 -2.90 15.03
CA ALA A 279 -8.30 -1.97 15.30
C ALA A 279 -9.65 -2.72 15.33
N TYR A 280 -10.43 -2.49 16.38
CA TYR A 280 -11.77 -3.02 16.58
C TYR A 280 -12.79 -1.90 16.48
N ASP A 281 -13.98 -2.24 16.01
CA ASP A 281 -15.13 -1.35 16.10
C ASP A 281 -15.68 -1.38 17.55
N SER A 282 -15.56 -0.25 18.24
CA SER A 282 -15.98 -0.16 19.65
C SER A 282 -17.47 -0.41 19.87
N ASP A 283 -18.30 -0.16 18.84
CA ASP A 283 -19.75 -0.40 18.93
C ASP A 283 -20.10 -1.90 18.90
N HIS A 284 -19.17 -2.74 18.43
CA HIS A 284 -19.32 -4.19 18.38
C HIS A 284 -18.60 -4.92 19.51
N ILE A 285 -17.81 -4.24 20.34
CA ILE A 285 -17.14 -4.84 21.50
C ILE A 285 -18.11 -4.84 22.70
N ALA A 286 -18.41 -6.01 23.21
CA ALA A 286 -19.23 -6.17 24.39
C ALA A 286 -18.40 -5.93 25.68
N GLY A 287 -18.62 -4.80 26.34
CA GLY A 287 -17.95 -4.45 27.59
C GLY A 287 -16.49 -4.07 27.44
N HIS A 288 -15.54 -4.96 27.68
CA HIS A 288 -14.09 -4.66 27.66
C HIS A 288 -13.28 -5.76 26.96
N ILE A 289 -12.02 -5.47 26.68
CA ILE A 289 -11.11 -6.45 26.04
C ILE A 289 -10.47 -7.35 27.10
N ILE A 290 -10.50 -8.67 26.84
CA ILE A 290 -9.94 -9.70 27.70
C ILE A 290 -8.93 -10.53 26.91
N VAL A 291 -7.69 -10.58 27.37
CA VAL A 291 -6.71 -11.53 26.84
C VAL A 291 -6.72 -12.77 27.69
N ARG A 292 -7.20 -13.88 27.14
CA ARG A 292 -7.41 -15.15 27.85
C ARG A 292 -7.13 -16.37 26.97
N ARG A 293 -7.01 -17.52 27.56
CA ARG A 293 -7.05 -18.78 26.82
C ARG A 293 -8.45 -19.06 26.29
N ALA A 294 -8.53 -19.76 25.16
CA ALA A 294 -9.79 -20.28 24.69
C ALA A 294 -10.35 -21.33 25.64
N LYS A 295 -11.68 -21.43 25.73
CA LYS A 295 -12.37 -22.47 26.45
C LYS A 295 -12.63 -23.68 25.56
N ALA A 296 -12.80 -24.86 26.14
CA ALA A 296 -13.10 -26.06 25.39
C ALA A 296 -14.38 -25.91 24.55
N GLY A 297 -14.25 -26.17 23.24
CA GLY A 297 -15.37 -26.10 22.28
C GLY A 297 -15.60 -24.73 21.65
N GLU A 298 -14.81 -23.71 22.01
CA GLU A 298 -14.87 -22.41 21.32
C GLU A 298 -14.33 -22.51 19.87
N THR A 299 -14.92 -21.72 18.97
CA THR A 299 -14.50 -21.56 17.58
C THR A 299 -14.35 -20.08 17.25
N LEU A 300 -13.54 -19.76 16.26
CA LEU A 300 -13.36 -18.39 15.77
C LEU A 300 -13.38 -18.38 14.25
N THR A 301 -14.22 -17.53 13.65
CA THR A 301 -14.13 -17.20 12.23
C THR A 301 -13.15 -16.06 12.03
N LEU A 302 -12.05 -16.32 11.31
CA LEU A 302 -11.01 -15.35 11.03
C LEU A 302 -11.42 -14.36 9.91
N LEU A 303 -10.70 -13.23 9.79
CA LEU A 303 -10.89 -12.23 8.73
C LEU A 303 -10.90 -12.79 7.31
N ASN A 304 -10.18 -13.89 7.05
CA ASN A 304 -10.17 -14.57 5.75
C ASN A 304 -11.34 -15.55 5.55
N GLY A 305 -12.32 -15.56 6.46
CA GLY A 305 -13.51 -16.41 6.41
C GLY A 305 -13.28 -17.86 6.87
N LYS A 306 -12.07 -18.22 7.31
CA LYS A 306 -11.78 -19.57 7.81
C LYS A 306 -12.28 -19.72 9.24
N GLU A 307 -13.12 -20.73 9.49
CA GLU A 307 -13.52 -21.13 10.83
C GLU A 307 -12.48 -22.08 11.44
N LEU A 308 -12.03 -21.76 12.66
CA LEU A 308 -11.05 -22.54 13.41
C LEU A 308 -11.68 -23.05 14.72
N PRO A 309 -11.62 -24.37 14.99
CA PRO A 309 -11.81 -24.88 16.34
C PRO A 309 -10.58 -24.52 17.18
N LEU A 310 -10.81 -23.96 18.36
CA LEU A 310 -9.75 -23.54 19.27
C LEU A 310 -9.47 -24.61 20.33
N SER A 311 -8.23 -24.73 20.70
CA SER A 311 -7.78 -25.53 21.85
C SER A 311 -7.65 -24.65 23.09
N THR A 312 -7.68 -25.26 24.29
CA THR A 312 -7.48 -24.52 25.56
C THR A 312 -6.06 -23.97 25.73
N ASP A 313 -5.15 -24.28 24.79
CA ASP A 313 -3.82 -23.72 24.75
C ASP A 313 -3.69 -22.48 23.85
N ASP A 314 -4.72 -22.17 23.07
CA ASP A 314 -4.72 -21.00 22.20
C ASP A 314 -4.99 -19.73 23.01
N LEU A 315 -4.12 -18.73 22.84
CA LEU A 315 -4.31 -17.41 23.43
C LEU A 315 -5.25 -16.59 22.53
N THR A 316 -6.27 -16.02 23.11
CA THR A 316 -7.31 -15.27 22.39
C THR A 316 -7.42 -13.85 22.92
N ILE A 317 -7.91 -12.98 22.06
CA ILE A 317 -8.46 -11.69 22.43
C ILE A 317 -9.97 -11.86 22.39
N ALA A 318 -10.62 -11.60 23.49
CA ALA A 318 -12.06 -11.75 23.68
C ALA A 318 -12.66 -10.45 24.23
N ASP A 319 -13.97 -10.36 24.16
CA ASP A 319 -14.76 -9.40 24.93
C ASP A 319 -15.60 -10.15 25.99
N ASP A 320 -16.56 -9.47 26.60
CA ASP A 320 -17.43 -10.10 27.62
C ASP A 320 -18.39 -11.18 27.06
N ALA A 321 -18.57 -11.22 25.72
CA ALA A 321 -19.47 -12.15 25.05
C ALA A 321 -18.73 -13.24 24.28
N ASP A 322 -17.80 -12.88 23.41
CA ASP A 322 -17.20 -13.76 22.40
C ASP A 322 -15.68 -13.58 22.26
N ILE A 323 -15.06 -14.45 21.45
CA ILE A 323 -13.67 -14.27 20.99
C ILE A 323 -13.68 -13.36 19.76
N VAL A 324 -12.89 -12.28 19.79
CA VAL A 324 -12.76 -11.27 18.74
C VAL A 324 -11.47 -11.41 17.95
N GLY A 325 -10.53 -12.26 18.38
CA GLY A 325 -9.29 -12.51 17.66
C GLY A 325 -8.45 -13.63 18.23
N LEU A 326 -7.60 -14.21 17.38
CA LEU A 326 -6.53 -15.13 17.78
C LEU A 326 -5.27 -14.33 18.03
N ALA A 327 -4.82 -14.28 19.27
CA ALA A 327 -3.74 -13.41 19.71
C ALA A 327 -2.43 -13.70 18.94
N GLY A 328 -1.82 -12.65 18.39
CA GLY A 328 -0.59 -12.73 17.63
C GLY A 328 -0.70 -13.39 16.24
N VAL A 329 -1.92 -13.75 15.80
CA VAL A 329 -2.14 -14.45 14.52
C VAL A 329 -3.06 -13.63 13.60
N MET A 330 -4.35 -13.50 13.95
CA MET A 330 -5.32 -12.83 13.08
C MET A 330 -6.58 -12.40 13.86
N GLY A 331 -7.14 -11.26 13.46
CA GLY A 331 -8.42 -10.79 13.99
C GLY A 331 -9.61 -11.66 13.57
N GLY A 332 -10.69 -11.59 14.32
CA GLY A 332 -11.96 -12.20 13.99
C GLY A 332 -12.71 -11.45 12.89
N ALA A 333 -13.55 -12.16 12.14
CA ALA A 333 -14.32 -11.59 11.05
C ALA A 333 -15.43 -10.64 11.53
N LYS A 334 -16.00 -10.89 12.70
CA LYS A 334 -17.23 -10.22 13.19
C LYS A 334 -17.01 -8.79 13.67
N ASP A 335 -15.85 -8.49 14.26
CA ASP A 335 -15.63 -7.26 15.04
C ASP A 335 -14.48 -6.41 14.50
N SER A 336 -14.03 -6.71 13.28
CA SER A 336 -12.93 -6.01 12.64
C SER A 336 -13.41 -4.81 11.81
N ILE A 337 -12.72 -3.67 11.93
CA ILE A 337 -12.92 -2.47 11.11
C ILE A 337 -12.80 -2.74 9.59
N CYS A 338 -12.14 -3.82 9.20
CA CYS A 338 -12.07 -4.23 7.78
C CYS A 338 -13.46 -4.50 7.17
N LEU A 339 -14.49 -4.81 7.97
CA LEU A 339 -15.85 -5.09 7.49
C LEU A 339 -16.69 -3.85 7.27
N LEU A 340 -16.38 -2.72 7.91
CA LEU A 340 -17.12 -1.46 7.72
C LEU A 340 -17.08 -0.94 6.27
N TYR A 341 -16.12 -1.40 5.46
CA TYR A 341 -15.99 -1.01 4.06
C TYR A 341 -16.65 -1.97 3.06
N THR A 342 -17.05 -3.17 3.48
CA THR A 342 -17.58 -4.21 2.58
C THR A 342 -19.10 -4.24 2.51
N SER A 343 -19.81 -3.56 3.40
CA SER A 343 -21.29 -3.58 3.44
C SER A 343 -21.95 -2.63 2.46
N ASP A 344 -21.26 -1.58 1.98
CA ASP A 344 -21.83 -0.55 1.07
C ASP A 344 -21.17 -0.50 -0.32
N ALA A 345 -20.38 -1.51 -0.69
CA ALA A 345 -19.70 -1.54 -2.00
C ALA A 345 -20.28 -2.58 -2.95
#